data_1b9e2df3c0b254418c38ba083b191eb8
#
_entry.id   1b9e2df3c0b254418c38ba083b191eb8
#
_cell.length_a   1.000
_cell.length_b   1.000
_cell.length_c   1.000
_cell.angle_alpha   90.00
_cell.angle_beta   90.00
_cell.angle_gamma   90.00
#
_symmetry.space_group_name_H-M   'P 1'
#
loop_
_entity.id
_entity.type
_entity.pdbx_description
1 polymer ?
#
loop_
_entity_poly.entity_id
_entity_poly.type
_entity_poly.pdbx_seq_one_letter_code
_entity_poly.pdbx_strand_id
1 'polypeptide(L)'
;MPNIRYVNFNQLRSFFAVAKELSFTVAAKTLNVGQPTITTQVRMLEEDYGVELFHRLPKGIVLTEHGQALYTIARQIFRLEEEAVELLDAARGVVTGHLRVGTVGPFFVMKLLARFHNSFPLPQVSIFSGNSEDVLRDLLDFKTDVAVLGHLNDDPRLSVVRLSRHPVVVFVNAQHPWANRRQIKLRELDGQRMILREPGSLTRLVFERALEQQQVRPKVVMAVSRDAVREAVEEGLGIGIISEAEFKPGPAVKMLRLSDADVFTEAYAICLKSRRESRLISAFMEIAAELADAQPARTT
;
A
#
# COMPACT_ATOMS: atom_id res chain seq x y z
N MET A 1 -39.09 -23.35 -9.87
CA MET A 1 -38.11 -22.70 -8.99
C MET A 1 -36.89 -22.41 -9.84
N PRO A 2 -36.26 -21.22 -9.75
CA PRO A 2 -35.04 -20.98 -10.48
C PRO A 2 -34.00 -22.00 -10.03
N ASN A 3 -33.33 -22.64 -10.96
CA ASN A 3 -32.27 -23.61 -10.69
C ASN A 3 -31.06 -22.84 -10.17
N ILE A 4 -30.89 -22.76 -8.84
CA ILE A 4 -29.78 -22.06 -8.23
C ILE A 4 -28.52 -22.87 -8.55
N ARG A 5 -27.66 -22.37 -9.44
CA ARG A 5 -26.35 -22.95 -9.70
C ARG A 5 -25.39 -22.53 -8.58
N TYR A 6 -24.80 -23.50 -7.93
CA TYR A 6 -23.73 -23.26 -6.95
C TYR A 6 -22.38 -23.53 -7.62
N VAL A 7 -21.43 -22.64 -7.40
CA VAL A 7 -20.05 -22.88 -7.83
C VAL A 7 -19.42 -23.96 -6.94
N ASN A 8 -18.70 -24.89 -7.55
CA ASN A 8 -17.97 -25.90 -6.78
C ASN A 8 -16.73 -25.27 -6.14
N PHE A 9 -16.68 -25.26 -4.80
CA PHE A 9 -15.61 -24.63 -4.05
C PHE A 9 -14.23 -25.26 -4.27
N ASN A 10 -14.16 -26.57 -4.55
CA ASN A 10 -12.88 -27.22 -4.86
C ASN A 10 -12.34 -26.79 -6.23
N GLN A 11 -13.23 -26.65 -7.21
CA GLN A 11 -12.88 -26.13 -8.54
C GLN A 11 -12.43 -24.65 -8.43
N LEU A 12 -13.19 -23.83 -7.69
CA LEU A 12 -12.86 -22.44 -7.47
C LEU A 12 -11.54 -22.26 -6.71
N ARG A 13 -11.26 -23.11 -5.72
CA ARG A 13 -10.01 -23.10 -4.96
C ARG A 13 -8.82 -23.47 -5.84
N SER A 14 -8.98 -24.48 -6.70
CA SER A 14 -7.96 -24.89 -7.66
C SER A 14 -7.68 -23.77 -8.67
N PHE A 15 -8.73 -23.16 -9.21
CA PHE A 15 -8.59 -21.98 -10.06
C PHE A 15 -7.86 -20.84 -9.35
N PHE A 16 -8.27 -20.50 -8.13
CA PHE A 16 -7.66 -19.41 -7.35
C PHE A 16 -6.17 -19.65 -7.10
N ALA A 17 -5.79 -20.87 -6.73
CA ALA A 17 -4.38 -21.22 -6.52
C ALA A 17 -3.56 -21.10 -7.82
N VAL A 18 -4.09 -21.58 -8.95
CA VAL A 18 -3.42 -21.47 -10.25
C VAL A 18 -3.31 -20.00 -10.69
N ALA A 19 -4.36 -19.22 -10.49
CA ALA A 19 -4.40 -17.80 -10.84
C ALA A 19 -3.39 -16.96 -10.02
N LYS A 20 -3.22 -17.33 -8.74
CA LYS A 20 -2.25 -16.68 -7.83
C LYS A 20 -0.80 -16.97 -8.24
N GLU A 21 -0.50 -18.22 -8.55
CA GLU A 21 0.87 -18.69 -8.82
C GLU A 21 1.24 -18.62 -10.31
N LEU A 22 0.26 -18.41 -11.20
CA LEU A 22 0.40 -18.53 -12.65
C LEU A 22 1.10 -19.84 -13.06
N SER A 23 0.87 -20.90 -12.27
CA SER A 23 1.51 -22.21 -12.44
C SER A 23 0.68 -23.33 -11.83
N PHE A 24 0.25 -24.28 -12.65
CA PHE A 24 -0.46 -25.47 -12.18
C PHE A 24 0.39 -26.33 -11.23
N THR A 25 1.69 -26.44 -11.51
CA THR A 25 2.62 -27.24 -10.69
C THR A 25 2.83 -26.62 -9.31
N VAL A 26 3.00 -25.30 -9.22
CA VAL A 26 3.18 -24.59 -7.94
C VAL A 26 1.87 -24.62 -7.16
N ALA A 27 0.73 -24.36 -7.80
CA ALA A 27 -0.59 -24.44 -7.19
C ALA A 27 -0.87 -25.83 -6.59
N ALA A 28 -0.51 -26.90 -7.30
CA ALA A 28 -0.66 -28.26 -6.80
C ALA A 28 0.15 -28.52 -5.52
N LYS A 29 1.38 -28.03 -5.47
CA LYS A 29 2.22 -28.09 -4.26
C LYS A 29 1.62 -27.28 -3.10
N THR A 30 1.15 -26.07 -3.37
CA THR A 30 0.52 -25.18 -2.35
C THR A 30 -0.72 -25.82 -1.76
N LEU A 31 -1.56 -26.49 -2.56
CA LEU A 31 -2.76 -27.17 -2.09
C LEU A 31 -2.52 -28.61 -1.63
N ASN A 32 -1.28 -29.09 -1.67
CA ASN A 32 -0.87 -30.43 -1.30
C ASN A 32 -1.67 -31.53 -2.02
N VAL A 33 -1.88 -31.37 -3.33
CA VAL A 33 -2.56 -32.32 -4.21
C VAL A 33 -1.78 -32.59 -5.50
N GLY A 34 -2.17 -33.59 -6.26
CA GLY A 34 -1.53 -33.87 -7.56
C GLY A 34 -1.85 -32.82 -8.61
N GLN A 35 -0.89 -32.48 -9.47
CA GLN A 35 -1.12 -31.55 -10.58
C GLN A 35 -2.27 -32.00 -11.52
N PRO A 36 -2.45 -33.30 -11.84
CA PRO A 36 -3.61 -33.74 -12.63
C PRO A 36 -4.95 -33.38 -11.99
N THR A 37 -5.05 -33.43 -10.66
CA THR A 37 -6.25 -33.01 -9.92
C THR A 37 -6.58 -31.55 -10.15
N ILE A 38 -5.58 -30.68 -9.97
CA ILE A 38 -5.75 -29.22 -10.21
C ILE A 38 -6.16 -28.96 -11.64
N THR A 39 -5.50 -29.60 -12.61
CA THR A 39 -5.79 -29.43 -14.03
C THR A 39 -7.23 -29.86 -14.35
N THR A 40 -7.68 -30.98 -13.80
CA THR A 40 -9.05 -31.47 -13.97
C THR A 40 -10.06 -30.53 -13.33
N GLN A 41 -9.83 -30.07 -12.10
CA GLN A 41 -10.74 -29.15 -11.40
C GLN A 41 -10.91 -27.82 -12.16
N VAL A 42 -9.82 -27.24 -12.65
CA VAL A 42 -9.89 -25.99 -13.43
C VAL A 42 -10.62 -26.22 -14.76
N ARG A 43 -10.32 -27.31 -15.47
CA ARG A 43 -10.98 -27.64 -16.72
C ARG A 43 -12.49 -27.83 -16.50
N MET A 44 -12.89 -28.55 -15.44
CA MET A 44 -14.32 -28.75 -15.12
C MET A 44 -15.00 -27.40 -14.84
N LEU A 45 -14.34 -26.48 -14.15
CA LEU A 45 -14.88 -25.13 -13.93
C LEU A 45 -15.11 -24.41 -15.26
N GLU A 46 -14.15 -24.45 -16.17
CA GLU A 46 -14.25 -23.85 -17.51
C GLU A 46 -15.38 -24.50 -18.34
N GLU A 47 -15.49 -25.84 -18.32
CA GLU A 47 -16.52 -26.61 -19.03
C GLU A 47 -17.93 -26.36 -18.46
N ASP A 48 -18.08 -26.33 -17.12
CA ASP A 48 -19.38 -26.16 -16.45
C ASP A 48 -20.03 -24.82 -16.79
N TYR A 49 -19.21 -23.78 -17.04
CA TYR A 49 -19.68 -22.43 -17.35
C TYR A 49 -19.44 -22.01 -18.81
N GLY A 50 -18.77 -22.83 -19.62
CA GLY A 50 -18.48 -22.53 -21.02
C GLY A 50 -17.57 -21.35 -21.24
N VAL A 51 -16.60 -21.11 -20.34
CA VAL A 51 -15.67 -19.98 -20.36
C VAL A 51 -14.23 -20.43 -20.23
N GLU A 52 -13.32 -19.78 -20.93
CA GLU A 52 -11.90 -19.95 -20.70
C GLU A 52 -11.43 -18.96 -19.60
N LEU A 53 -10.69 -19.46 -18.61
CA LEU A 53 -10.14 -18.67 -17.51
C LEU A 53 -8.64 -18.41 -17.67
N PHE A 54 -7.96 -19.26 -18.44
CA PHE A 54 -6.53 -19.14 -18.71
C PHE A 54 -6.22 -19.25 -20.21
N HIS A 55 -5.32 -18.36 -20.68
CA HIS A 55 -4.65 -18.55 -21.95
C HIS A 55 -3.35 -19.31 -21.73
N ARG A 56 -3.12 -20.34 -22.52
CA ARG A 56 -1.84 -21.09 -22.55
C ARG A 56 -0.89 -20.42 -23.53
N LEU A 57 0.27 -20.01 -23.04
CA LEU A 57 1.35 -19.43 -23.83
C LEU A 57 2.53 -20.40 -23.92
N PRO A 58 3.44 -20.24 -24.90
CA PRO A 58 4.65 -21.06 -25.00
C PRO A 58 5.52 -21.03 -23.74
N LYS A 59 5.43 -19.95 -22.94
CA LYS A 59 6.18 -19.77 -21.68
C LYS A 59 5.24 -19.56 -20.47
N GLY A 60 4.27 -20.44 -20.27
CA GLY A 60 3.39 -20.39 -19.08
C GLY A 60 1.94 -20.12 -19.38
N ILE A 61 1.23 -19.56 -18.43
CA ILE A 61 -0.20 -19.24 -18.51
C ILE A 61 -0.44 -17.79 -18.06
N VAL A 62 -1.48 -17.18 -18.62
CA VAL A 62 -2.00 -15.89 -18.18
C VAL A 62 -3.51 -15.97 -18.02
N LEU A 63 -4.09 -15.12 -17.20
CA LEU A 63 -5.54 -15.04 -17.03
C LEU A 63 -6.19 -14.43 -18.27
N THR A 64 -7.37 -14.93 -18.64
CA THR A 64 -8.27 -14.25 -19.56
C THR A 64 -8.95 -13.07 -18.84
N GLU A 65 -9.74 -12.27 -19.54
CA GLU A 65 -10.57 -11.22 -18.92
C GLU A 65 -11.55 -11.82 -17.89
N HIS A 66 -12.24 -12.92 -18.23
CA HIS A 66 -13.10 -13.65 -17.30
C HIS A 66 -12.31 -14.25 -16.14
N GLY A 67 -11.10 -14.78 -16.40
CA GLY A 67 -10.19 -15.27 -15.36
C GLY A 67 -9.78 -14.18 -14.40
N GLN A 68 -9.46 -12.97 -14.89
CA GLN A 68 -9.11 -11.85 -14.03
C GLN A 68 -10.29 -11.38 -13.15
N ALA A 69 -11.49 -11.30 -13.73
CA ALA A 69 -12.70 -10.96 -13.00
C ALA A 69 -13.01 -12.00 -11.90
N LEU A 70 -12.99 -13.29 -12.27
CA LEU A 70 -13.22 -14.39 -11.32
C LEU A 70 -12.13 -14.44 -10.24
N TYR A 71 -10.87 -14.16 -10.57
CA TYR A 71 -9.78 -14.13 -9.60
C TYR A 71 -10.00 -13.06 -8.52
N THR A 72 -10.52 -11.89 -8.91
CA THR A 72 -10.86 -10.82 -7.96
C THR A 72 -11.97 -11.27 -7.01
N ILE A 73 -13.02 -11.91 -7.51
CA ILE A 73 -14.11 -12.45 -6.70
C ILE A 73 -13.63 -13.60 -5.80
N ALA A 74 -12.87 -14.54 -6.35
CA ALA A 74 -12.37 -15.70 -5.60
C ALA A 74 -11.46 -15.27 -4.43
N ARG A 75 -10.66 -14.19 -4.61
CA ARG A 75 -9.87 -13.61 -3.56
C ARG A 75 -10.71 -13.14 -2.38
N GLN A 76 -11.84 -12.47 -2.63
CA GLN A 76 -12.78 -12.05 -1.59
C GLN A 76 -13.36 -13.23 -0.84
N ILE A 77 -13.81 -14.26 -1.57
CA ILE A 77 -14.40 -15.48 -1.01
C ILE A 77 -13.40 -16.17 -0.06
N PHE A 78 -12.16 -16.41 -0.51
CA PHE A 78 -11.17 -17.09 0.30
C PHE A 78 -10.63 -16.23 1.44
N ARG A 79 -10.72 -14.91 1.34
CA ARG A 79 -10.48 -14.02 2.48
C ARG A 79 -11.54 -14.15 3.57
N LEU A 80 -12.82 -14.23 3.20
CA LEU A 80 -13.89 -14.48 4.15
C LEU A 80 -13.80 -15.88 4.78
N GLU A 81 -13.31 -16.86 4.04
CA GLU A 81 -13.00 -18.18 4.59
C GLU A 81 -11.87 -18.12 5.64
N GLU A 82 -10.77 -17.41 5.36
CA GLU A 82 -9.69 -17.16 6.34
C GLU A 82 -10.26 -16.51 7.61
N GLU A 83 -11.12 -15.48 7.47
CA GLU A 83 -11.77 -14.81 8.61
C GLU A 83 -12.68 -15.75 9.42
N ALA A 84 -13.39 -16.65 8.75
CA ALA A 84 -14.21 -17.66 9.44
C ALA A 84 -13.34 -18.60 10.29
N VAL A 85 -12.18 -19.01 9.78
CA VAL A 85 -11.21 -19.81 10.54
C VAL A 85 -10.68 -19.02 11.74
N GLU A 86 -10.27 -17.76 11.54
CA GLU A 86 -9.80 -16.86 12.61
C GLU A 86 -10.87 -16.68 13.70
N LEU A 87 -12.14 -16.54 13.33
CA LEU A 87 -13.26 -16.45 14.28
C LEU A 87 -13.41 -17.72 15.12
N LEU A 88 -13.31 -18.89 14.47
CA LEU A 88 -13.43 -20.18 15.17
C LEU A 88 -12.23 -20.44 16.09
N ASP A 89 -11.02 -20.09 15.69
CA ASP A 89 -9.81 -20.18 16.53
C ASP A 89 -9.91 -19.24 17.73
N ALA A 90 -10.44 -18.04 17.50
CA ALA A 90 -10.67 -17.06 18.57
C ALA A 90 -11.65 -17.56 19.63
N ALA A 91 -12.70 -18.31 19.24
CA ALA A 91 -13.62 -18.94 20.19
C ALA A 91 -12.91 -19.98 21.11
N ARG A 92 -11.76 -20.50 20.67
CA ARG A 92 -10.87 -21.39 21.47
C ARG A 92 -9.81 -20.64 22.27
N GLY A 93 -9.86 -19.29 22.30
CA GLY A 93 -8.91 -18.44 23.00
C GLY A 93 -7.58 -18.21 22.27
N VAL A 94 -7.45 -18.64 21.02
CA VAL A 94 -6.24 -18.49 20.22
C VAL A 94 -6.45 -17.39 19.17
N VAL A 95 -5.58 -16.37 19.17
CA VAL A 95 -5.59 -15.32 18.14
C VAL A 95 -4.52 -15.65 17.12
N THR A 96 -4.94 -16.25 16.03
CA THR A 96 -4.10 -16.58 14.88
C THR A 96 -4.52 -15.76 13.68
N GLY A 97 -3.87 -15.95 12.55
CA GLY A 97 -4.21 -15.36 11.28
C GLY A 97 -3.05 -14.62 10.64
N HIS A 98 -3.37 -13.91 9.57
CA HIS A 98 -2.38 -13.20 8.77
C HIS A 98 -2.89 -11.80 8.40
N LEU A 99 -2.26 -10.76 8.97
CA LEU A 99 -2.52 -9.37 8.64
C LEU A 99 -1.60 -8.89 7.52
N ARG A 100 -2.19 -8.50 6.38
CA ARG A 100 -1.46 -7.98 5.22
C ARG A 100 -1.61 -6.46 5.19
N VAL A 101 -0.48 -5.76 5.33
CA VAL A 101 -0.43 -4.31 5.51
C VAL A 101 0.19 -3.65 4.29
N GLY A 102 -0.57 -2.83 3.60
CA GLY A 102 -0.06 -1.94 2.57
C GLY A 102 0.53 -0.67 3.18
N THR A 103 1.64 -0.14 2.68
CA THR A 103 2.19 1.11 3.18
C THR A 103 2.95 1.89 2.12
N VAL A 104 2.88 3.21 2.21
CA VAL A 104 3.71 4.11 1.38
C VAL A 104 5.13 4.27 1.93
N GLY A 105 5.41 3.78 3.15
CA GLY A 105 6.75 3.81 3.73
C GLY A 105 6.79 3.27 5.15
N PRO A 106 7.92 2.73 5.58
CA PRO A 106 8.07 2.06 6.87
C PRO A 106 7.88 3.01 8.07
N PHE A 107 8.20 4.28 7.91
CA PHE A 107 8.12 5.26 9.00
C PHE A 107 6.73 5.31 9.64
N PHE A 108 5.68 5.34 8.81
CA PHE A 108 4.31 5.51 9.29
C PHE A 108 3.71 4.25 9.91
N VAL A 109 4.17 3.07 9.50
CA VAL A 109 3.56 1.79 9.88
C VAL A 109 4.27 1.07 11.01
N MET A 110 5.59 1.26 11.20
CA MET A 110 6.38 0.47 12.16
C MET A 110 5.95 0.67 13.61
N LYS A 111 5.54 1.89 14.00
CA LYS A 111 5.04 2.16 15.36
C LYS A 111 3.71 1.44 15.63
N LEU A 112 2.82 1.41 14.63
CA LEU A 112 1.57 0.65 14.69
C LEU A 112 1.84 -0.83 14.83
N LEU A 113 2.72 -1.37 13.99
CA LEU A 113 3.05 -2.79 13.98
C LEU A 113 3.76 -3.24 15.26
N ALA A 114 4.60 -2.40 15.85
CA ALA A 114 5.24 -2.71 17.13
C ALA A 114 4.20 -2.86 18.25
N ARG A 115 3.20 -1.96 18.33
CA ARG A 115 2.10 -2.08 19.30
C ARG A 115 1.21 -3.28 18.99
N PHE A 116 0.86 -3.47 17.71
CA PHE A 116 0.07 -4.62 17.28
C PHE A 116 0.72 -5.95 17.67
N HIS A 117 2.01 -6.12 17.36
CA HIS A 117 2.75 -7.34 17.69
C HIS A 117 2.85 -7.58 19.21
N ASN A 118 3.01 -6.52 20.02
CA ASN A 118 3.03 -6.65 21.48
C ASN A 118 1.67 -7.12 22.04
N SER A 119 0.56 -6.69 21.44
CA SER A 119 -0.80 -7.10 21.85
C SER A 119 -1.21 -8.45 21.26
N PHE A 120 -0.70 -8.78 20.08
CA PHE A 120 -1.04 -9.98 19.32
C PHE A 120 0.24 -10.62 18.75
N PRO A 121 0.96 -11.44 19.52
CA PRO A 121 2.26 -11.98 19.10
C PRO A 121 2.18 -13.16 18.10
N LEU A 122 1.02 -13.83 17.98
CA LEU A 122 0.88 -15.03 17.16
C LEU A 122 0.53 -14.77 15.68
N PRO A 123 -0.30 -13.76 15.31
CA PRO A 123 -0.60 -13.49 13.91
C PRO A 123 0.65 -13.16 13.09
N GLN A 124 0.71 -13.70 11.87
CA GLN A 124 1.72 -13.29 10.90
C GLN A 124 1.39 -11.90 10.35
N VAL A 125 2.42 -11.12 10.07
CA VAL A 125 2.28 -9.81 9.43
C VAL A 125 3.14 -9.78 8.17
N SER A 126 2.51 -9.40 7.04
CA SER A 126 3.23 -9.11 5.80
C SER A 126 3.06 -7.64 5.44
N ILE A 127 4.14 -7.01 4.97
CA ILE A 127 4.15 -5.60 4.59
C ILE A 127 4.41 -5.49 3.10
N PHE A 128 3.56 -4.74 2.40
CA PHE A 128 3.66 -4.44 0.98
C PHE A 128 3.84 -2.94 0.80
N SER A 129 4.93 -2.56 0.16
CA SER A 129 5.26 -1.14 -0.03
C SER A 129 5.02 -0.70 -1.47
N GLY A 130 4.47 0.50 -1.63
CA GLY A 130 4.20 1.13 -2.93
C GLY A 130 3.97 2.62 -2.80
N ASN A 131 3.58 3.28 -3.88
CA ASN A 131 3.03 4.63 -3.80
C ASN A 131 1.57 4.61 -3.32
N SER A 132 0.98 5.78 -3.06
CA SER A 132 -0.39 5.86 -2.50
C SER A 132 -1.46 5.23 -3.39
N GLU A 133 -1.32 5.34 -4.71
CA GLU A 133 -2.27 4.76 -5.67
C GLU A 133 -2.20 3.24 -5.69
N ASP A 134 -0.98 2.67 -5.69
CA ASP A 134 -0.76 1.24 -5.69
C ASP A 134 -1.28 0.61 -4.38
N VAL A 135 -0.94 1.23 -3.24
CA VAL A 135 -1.38 0.75 -1.92
C VAL A 135 -2.89 0.80 -1.76
N LEU A 136 -3.54 1.87 -2.24
CA LEU A 136 -5.00 1.96 -2.23
C LEU A 136 -5.64 0.92 -3.15
N ARG A 137 -5.14 0.75 -4.36
CA ARG A 137 -5.61 -0.27 -5.30
C ARG A 137 -5.50 -1.67 -4.70
N ASP A 138 -4.36 -2.00 -4.07
CA ASP A 138 -4.16 -3.30 -3.45
C ASP A 138 -5.11 -3.55 -2.27
N LEU A 139 -5.49 -2.51 -1.52
CA LEU A 139 -6.53 -2.62 -0.50
C LEU A 139 -7.91 -2.87 -1.11
N LEU A 140 -8.29 -2.10 -2.14
CA LEU A 140 -9.58 -2.26 -2.84
C LEU A 140 -9.68 -3.61 -3.56
N ASP A 141 -8.57 -4.15 -4.03
CA ASP A 141 -8.45 -5.45 -4.66
C ASP A 141 -8.32 -6.61 -3.65
N PHE A 142 -8.44 -6.37 -2.34
CA PHE A 142 -8.30 -7.38 -1.28
C PHE A 142 -6.93 -8.08 -1.25
N LYS A 143 -5.87 -7.47 -1.77
CA LYS A 143 -4.50 -7.96 -1.64
C LYS A 143 -3.91 -7.64 -0.29
N THR A 144 -4.33 -6.50 0.31
CA THR A 144 -4.01 -6.11 1.67
C THR A 144 -5.29 -5.97 2.51
N ASP A 145 -5.16 -6.08 3.82
CA ASP A 145 -6.27 -6.03 4.79
C ASP A 145 -6.45 -4.64 5.36
N VAL A 146 -5.33 -3.98 5.61
CA VAL A 146 -5.22 -2.60 6.06
C VAL A 146 -4.15 -1.88 5.27
N ALA A 147 -4.21 -0.57 5.23
CA ALA A 147 -3.17 0.22 4.61
C ALA A 147 -2.82 1.46 5.43
N VAL A 148 -1.55 1.87 5.35
CA VAL A 148 -1.08 3.16 5.87
C VAL A 148 -0.56 3.96 4.69
N LEU A 149 -1.32 4.98 4.30
CA LEU A 149 -1.01 5.79 3.13
C LEU A 149 -1.29 7.28 3.37
N GLY A 150 -0.85 8.11 2.44
CA GLY A 150 -1.13 9.54 2.42
C GLY A 150 -2.55 9.85 1.99
N HIS A 151 -2.74 10.75 1.10
CA HIS A 151 -4.02 11.29 0.65
C HIS A 151 -5.12 10.24 0.41
N LEU A 152 -6.33 10.58 0.88
CA LEU A 152 -7.53 9.83 0.57
C LEU A 152 -8.45 10.69 -0.31
N ASN A 153 -8.88 10.13 -1.43
CA ASN A 153 -10.12 10.55 -2.04
C ASN A 153 -11.27 10.08 -1.13
N ASP A 154 -12.35 10.82 -1.07
CA ASP A 154 -13.56 10.43 -0.32
C ASP A 154 -14.17 9.17 -0.98
N ASP A 155 -13.65 8.00 -0.59
CA ASP A 155 -14.20 6.72 -1.01
C ASP A 155 -15.11 6.19 0.10
N PRO A 156 -16.44 6.07 -0.14
CA PRO A 156 -17.40 5.65 0.87
C PRO A 156 -17.18 4.22 1.37
N ARG A 157 -16.40 3.41 0.66
CA ARG A 157 -16.05 2.03 1.05
C ARG A 157 -15.01 1.96 2.17
N LEU A 158 -14.31 3.06 2.44
CA LEU A 158 -13.17 3.08 3.37
C LEU A 158 -13.57 3.52 4.78
N SER A 159 -13.02 2.85 5.77
CA SER A 159 -12.92 3.31 7.17
C SER A 159 -11.53 3.89 7.38
N VAL A 160 -11.47 5.09 7.95
CA VAL A 160 -10.27 5.94 7.94
C VAL A 160 -9.97 6.43 9.34
N VAL A 161 -8.70 6.33 9.75
CA VAL A 161 -8.15 6.98 10.96
C VAL A 161 -6.97 7.85 10.54
N ARG A 162 -7.04 9.15 10.82
CA ARG A 162 -5.93 10.06 10.55
C ARG A 162 -4.85 9.89 11.60
N LEU A 163 -3.65 9.49 11.19
CA LEU A 163 -2.52 9.21 12.07
C LEU A 163 -1.68 10.45 12.37
N SER A 164 -1.36 11.23 11.33
CA SER A 164 -0.41 12.34 11.49
C SER A 164 -0.45 13.30 10.30
N ARG A 165 0.10 14.51 10.51
CA ARG A 165 0.31 15.53 9.50
C ARG A 165 1.73 16.05 9.62
N HIS A 166 2.48 16.08 8.52
CA HIS A 166 3.87 16.49 8.51
C HIS A 166 4.16 17.46 7.36
N PRO A 167 4.94 18.54 7.59
CA PRO A 167 5.34 19.44 6.52
C PRO A 167 6.16 18.70 5.46
N VAL A 168 6.03 19.13 4.21
CA VAL A 168 6.97 18.80 3.15
C VAL A 168 8.15 19.75 3.27
N VAL A 169 9.34 19.21 3.28
CA VAL A 169 10.58 19.94 3.37
C VAL A 169 11.42 19.74 2.12
N VAL A 170 12.24 20.72 1.85
CA VAL A 170 13.27 20.65 0.81
C VAL A 170 14.56 20.15 1.44
N PHE A 171 15.36 19.41 0.71
CA PHE A 171 16.70 19.04 1.16
C PHE A 171 17.72 19.10 0.04
N VAL A 172 18.93 19.41 0.39
CA VAL A 172 20.03 19.70 -0.52
C VAL A 172 21.30 18.96 -0.08
N ASN A 173 22.21 18.76 -1.01
CA ASN A 173 23.57 18.32 -0.70
C ASN A 173 24.26 19.28 0.28
N ALA A 174 25.11 18.78 1.16
CA ALA A 174 25.83 19.59 2.16
C ALA A 174 26.75 20.67 1.56
N GLN A 175 27.13 20.57 0.29
CA GLN A 175 27.93 21.54 -0.45
C GLN A 175 27.08 22.55 -1.25
N HIS A 176 25.75 22.42 -1.22
CA HIS A 176 24.85 23.33 -1.92
C HIS A 176 24.93 24.76 -1.31
N PRO A 177 24.79 25.83 -2.10
CA PRO A 177 24.80 27.21 -1.57
C PRO A 177 23.78 27.47 -0.46
N TRP A 178 22.71 26.69 -0.40
CA TRP A 178 21.69 26.80 0.65
C TRP A 178 21.93 25.90 1.88
N ALA A 179 23.01 25.13 1.92
CA ALA A 179 23.25 24.14 2.98
C ALA A 179 23.29 24.75 4.42
N ASN A 180 23.65 26.02 4.54
CA ASN A 180 23.69 26.74 5.82
C ASN A 180 22.39 27.48 6.16
N ARG A 181 21.39 27.44 5.29
CA ARG A 181 20.07 28.04 5.53
C ARG A 181 19.17 27.07 6.29
N ARG A 182 18.25 27.62 7.06
CA ARG A 182 17.22 26.82 7.77
C ARG A 182 15.91 26.76 7.00
N GLN A 183 15.68 27.76 6.13
CA GLN A 183 14.44 27.89 5.38
C GLN A 183 14.67 28.60 4.06
N ILE A 184 13.76 28.37 3.12
CA ILE A 184 13.67 29.06 1.82
C ILE A 184 12.22 29.43 1.55
N LYS A 185 12.00 30.34 0.61
CA LYS A 185 10.68 30.61 0.03
C LYS A 185 10.45 29.68 -1.14
N LEU A 186 9.21 29.28 -1.37
CA LEU A 186 8.84 28.39 -2.48
C LEU A 186 9.28 28.98 -3.85
N ARG A 187 9.13 30.30 -4.02
CA ARG A 187 9.56 31.01 -5.24
C ARG A 187 11.06 30.95 -5.53
N GLU A 188 11.92 30.68 -4.53
CA GLU A 188 13.36 30.54 -4.76
C GLU A 188 13.70 29.25 -5.52
N LEU A 189 12.74 28.33 -5.62
CA LEU A 189 12.87 27.10 -6.41
C LEU A 189 12.66 27.33 -7.92
N ASP A 190 12.25 28.52 -8.33
CA ASP A 190 12.07 28.83 -9.74
C ASP A 190 13.37 28.63 -10.52
N GLY A 191 13.31 27.86 -11.62
CA GLY A 191 14.49 27.49 -12.43
C GLY A 191 15.51 26.56 -11.76
N GLN A 192 15.35 26.22 -10.47
CA GLN A 192 16.27 25.31 -9.78
C GLN A 192 16.13 23.86 -10.28
N ARG A 193 17.24 23.11 -10.23
CA ARG A 193 17.25 21.69 -10.60
C ARG A 193 16.63 20.87 -9.48
N MET A 194 15.52 20.20 -9.77
CA MET A 194 14.80 19.40 -8.79
C MET A 194 14.75 17.93 -9.16
N ILE A 195 14.83 17.11 -8.13
CA ILE A 195 14.60 15.67 -8.17
C ILE A 195 13.28 15.41 -7.48
N LEU A 196 12.30 14.92 -8.22
CA LEU A 196 10.98 14.62 -7.70
C LEU A 196 10.77 13.12 -7.52
N ARG A 197 9.77 12.77 -6.77
CA ARG A 197 9.25 11.42 -6.67
C ARG A 197 8.56 11.02 -7.98
N GLU A 198 8.40 9.72 -8.17
CA GLU A 198 7.61 9.13 -9.24
C GLU A 198 6.16 9.64 -9.24
N PRO A 199 5.44 9.58 -10.40
CA PRO A 199 4.00 9.81 -10.43
C PRO A 199 3.26 8.89 -9.45
N GLY A 200 2.14 9.38 -8.87
CA GLY A 200 1.40 8.65 -7.82
C GLY A 200 1.94 8.88 -6.40
N SER A 201 3.06 9.58 -6.23
CA SER A 201 3.56 10.02 -4.92
C SER A 201 2.77 11.21 -4.39
N LEU A 202 2.20 11.08 -3.19
CA LEU A 202 1.50 12.19 -2.54
C LEU A 202 2.43 13.38 -2.28
N THR A 203 3.65 13.15 -1.79
CA THR A 203 4.62 14.23 -1.52
C THR A 203 4.86 15.07 -2.76
N ARG A 204 4.98 14.41 -3.92
CA ARG A 204 5.08 15.10 -5.21
C ARG A 204 3.81 15.88 -5.52
N LEU A 205 2.65 15.25 -5.41
CA LEU A 205 1.37 15.84 -5.76
C LEU A 205 1.09 17.14 -4.97
N VAL A 206 1.23 17.10 -3.64
CA VAL A 206 0.99 18.30 -2.81
C VAL A 206 2.01 19.40 -3.06
N PHE A 207 3.23 19.02 -3.37
CA PHE A 207 4.29 19.98 -3.69
C PHE A 207 4.07 20.63 -5.06
N GLU A 208 3.76 19.86 -6.11
CA GLU A 208 3.46 20.39 -7.45
C GLU A 208 2.25 21.33 -7.42
N ARG A 209 1.19 21.01 -6.64
CA ARG A 209 0.05 21.92 -6.43
C ARG A 209 0.46 23.27 -5.82
N ALA A 210 1.38 23.24 -4.82
CA ALA A 210 1.87 24.48 -4.22
C ALA A 210 2.72 25.31 -5.21
N LEU A 211 3.53 24.65 -6.02
CA LEU A 211 4.29 25.32 -7.10
C LEU A 211 3.35 25.97 -8.12
N GLU A 212 2.31 25.27 -8.56
CA GLU A 212 1.31 25.79 -9.49
C GLU A 212 0.57 27.01 -8.94
N GLN A 213 0.14 26.96 -7.67
CA GLN A 213 -0.54 28.06 -7.00
C GLN A 213 0.31 29.34 -6.94
N GLN A 214 1.62 29.22 -6.78
CA GLN A 214 2.56 30.34 -6.74
C GLN A 214 3.25 30.62 -8.09
N GLN A 215 2.86 29.88 -9.15
CA GLN A 215 3.44 30.01 -10.51
C GLN A 215 4.96 29.77 -10.56
N VAL A 216 5.48 28.92 -9.68
CA VAL A 216 6.90 28.55 -9.61
C VAL A 216 7.17 27.38 -10.55
N ARG A 217 8.21 27.48 -11.36
CA ARG A 217 8.57 26.50 -12.40
C ARG A 217 9.99 25.99 -12.23
N PRO A 218 10.24 25.04 -11.36
CA PRO A 218 11.55 24.42 -11.23
C PRO A 218 11.88 23.58 -12.47
N LYS A 219 13.15 23.33 -12.67
CA LYS A 219 13.63 22.42 -13.71
C LYS A 219 13.70 21.00 -13.17
N VAL A 220 12.69 20.20 -13.40
CA VAL A 220 12.70 18.77 -13.02
C VAL A 220 13.72 18.03 -13.86
N VAL A 221 14.80 17.56 -13.24
CA VAL A 221 15.89 16.84 -13.90
C VAL A 221 15.74 15.33 -13.79
N MET A 222 15.06 14.83 -12.76
CA MET A 222 14.81 13.41 -12.54
C MET A 222 13.46 13.20 -11.85
N ALA A 223 12.80 12.07 -12.16
CA ALA A 223 11.69 11.52 -11.42
C ALA A 223 12.07 10.09 -11.01
N VAL A 224 12.17 9.83 -9.70
CA VAL A 224 12.75 8.60 -9.16
C VAL A 224 11.93 8.05 -7.98
N SER A 225 12.15 6.79 -7.64
CA SER A 225 11.53 6.16 -6.47
C SER A 225 11.97 6.82 -5.16
N ARG A 226 11.22 6.57 -4.08
CA ARG A 226 11.47 7.12 -2.74
C ARG A 226 12.94 7.05 -2.31
N ASP A 227 13.54 5.87 -2.43
CA ASP A 227 14.89 5.63 -1.92
C ASP A 227 15.94 6.34 -2.77
N ALA A 228 15.72 6.43 -4.08
CA ALA A 228 16.66 7.05 -5.01
C ALA A 228 16.69 8.60 -4.93
N VAL A 229 15.64 9.27 -4.39
CA VAL A 229 15.67 10.75 -4.25
C VAL A 229 16.83 11.17 -3.36
N ARG A 230 17.03 10.49 -2.24
CA ARG A 230 18.08 10.81 -1.28
C ARG A 230 19.47 10.65 -1.91
N GLU A 231 19.71 9.50 -2.52
CA GLU A 231 20.99 9.19 -3.18
C GLU A 231 21.32 10.25 -4.24
N ALA A 232 20.34 10.60 -5.08
CA ALA A 232 20.54 11.61 -6.12
C ALA A 232 20.85 13.01 -5.56
N VAL A 233 20.27 13.38 -4.42
CA VAL A 233 20.59 14.66 -3.75
C VAL A 233 21.97 14.60 -3.09
N GLU A 234 22.37 13.49 -2.48
CA GLU A 234 23.70 13.29 -1.90
C GLU A 234 24.79 13.41 -2.97
N GLU A 235 24.54 12.95 -4.18
CA GLU A 235 25.43 13.11 -5.34
C GLU A 235 25.37 14.52 -5.99
N GLY A 236 24.58 15.45 -5.42
CA GLY A 236 24.50 16.82 -5.92
C GLY A 236 23.76 17.00 -7.25
N LEU A 237 22.94 16.04 -7.67
CA LEU A 237 22.23 16.09 -8.96
C LEU A 237 21.10 17.12 -8.98
N GLY A 238 20.60 17.54 -7.79
CA GLY A 238 19.55 18.54 -7.66
C GLY A 238 19.03 18.65 -6.22
N ILE A 239 17.93 19.37 -6.09
CA ILE A 239 17.22 19.61 -4.83
C ILE A 239 16.12 18.57 -4.71
N GLY A 240 15.99 17.91 -3.57
CA GLY A 240 14.95 16.92 -3.28
C GLY A 240 13.85 17.47 -2.38
N ILE A 241 12.71 16.78 -2.37
CA ILE A 241 11.60 17.00 -1.44
C ILE A 241 11.27 15.71 -0.69
N ILE A 242 10.84 15.85 0.56
CA ILE A 242 10.48 14.74 1.43
C ILE A 242 9.50 15.22 2.51
N SER A 243 8.70 14.31 3.06
CA SER A 243 8.00 14.60 4.32
C SER A 243 9.01 14.78 5.46
N GLU A 244 8.85 15.81 6.28
CA GLU A 244 9.78 16.08 7.42
C GLU A 244 9.92 14.85 8.33
N ALA A 245 8.84 14.10 8.51
CA ALA A 245 8.84 12.91 9.33
C ALA A 245 9.71 11.76 8.79
N GLU A 246 9.94 11.73 7.48
CA GLU A 246 10.75 10.72 6.82
C GLU A 246 12.22 11.17 6.64
N PHE A 247 12.49 12.46 6.85
CA PHE A 247 13.84 12.98 6.69
C PHE A 247 14.78 12.43 7.77
N LYS A 248 15.82 11.77 7.35
CA LYS A 248 16.89 11.30 8.23
C LYS A 248 18.07 12.26 8.12
N PRO A 249 18.44 13.00 9.19
CA PRO A 249 19.63 13.84 9.19
C PRO A 249 20.88 13.03 8.86
N GLY A 250 21.84 13.67 8.18
CA GLY A 250 23.13 13.07 7.85
C GLY A 250 24.15 14.12 7.44
N PRO A 251 25.42 13.78 7.37
CA PRO A 251 26.48 14.73 7.02
C PRO A 251 26.35 15.22 5.57
N ALA A 252 25.88 14.36 4.67
CA ALA A 252 25.83 14.64 3.24
C ALA A 252 24.63 15.50 2.80
N VAL A 253 23.60 15.65 3.62
CA VAL A 253 22.38 16.41 3.27
C VAL A 253 21.97 17.39 4.36
N LYS A 254 21.33 18.48 3.93
CA LYS A 254 20.76 19.51 4.79
C LYS A 254 19.30 19.75 4.43
N MET A 255 18.46 19.83 5.47
CA MET A 255 17.03 20.08 5.35
C MET A 255 16.74 21.57 5.46
N LEU A 256 15.80 22.05 4.63
CA LEU A 256 15.29 23.42 4.66
C LEU A 256 13.76 23.39 4.67
N ARG A 257 13.14 24.20 5.54
CA ARG A 257 11.69 24.39 5.57
C ARG A 257 11.23 25.41 4.53
N LEU A 258 10.01 25.28 4.07
CA LEU A 258 9.34 26.31 3.28
C LEU A 258 8.76 27.35 4.24
N SER A 259 9.08 28.65 4.03
CA SER A 259 8.67 29.73 4.95
C SER A 259 7.41 30.47 4.52
N ASP A 260 6.96 30.28 3.29
CA ASP A 260 5.85 31.01 2.65
C ASP A 260 4.83 30.07 2.00
N ALA A 261 4.88 28.79 2.31
CA ALA A 261 3.95 27.80 1.77
C ALA A 261 3.66 26.71 2.79
N ASP A 262 2.38 26.46 3.01
CA ASP A 262 1.86 25.39 3.85
C ASP A 262 1.69 24.11 3.03
N VAL A 263 2.76 23.37 2.85
CA VAL A 263 2.75 22.11 2.12
C VAL A 263 2.89 20.95 3.10
N PHE A 264 1.86 20.10 3.19
CA PHE A 264 1.83 19.00 4.15
C PHE A 264 1.49 17.68 3.47
N THR A 265 2.06 16.61 4.01
CA THR A 265 1.57 15.24 3.83
C THR A 265 0.83 14.80 5.07
N GLU A 266 -0.22 14.05 4.89
CA GLU A 266 -0.96 13.41 5.98
C GLU A 266 -0.82 11.89 5.85
N ALA A 267 -0.82 11.18 6.96
CA ALA A 267 -0.84 9.73 7.00
C ALA A 267 -2.14 9.25 7.61
N TYR A 268 -2.72 8.22 7.02
CA TYR A 268 -3.97 7.61 7.43
C TYR A 268 -3.80 6.10 7.52
N ALA A 269 -4.37 5.49 8.57
CA ALA A 269 -4.66 4.08 8.58
C ALA A 269 -6.04 3.86 7.99
N ILE A 270 -6.16 2.92 7.07
CA ILE A 270 -7.41 2.65 6.36
C ILE A 270 -7.67 1.16 6.23
N CYS A 271 -8.94 0.80 6.21
CA CYS A 271 -9.42 -0.52 5.83
C CYS A 271 -10.75 -0.41 5.08
N LEU A 272 -11.20 -1.50 4.47
CA LEU A 272 -12.54 -1.57 3.92
C LEU A 272 -13.57 -1.59 5.04
N LYS A 273 -14.65 -0.78 4.93
CA LYS A 273 -15.76 -0.76 5.90
C LYS A 273 -16.40 -2.13 6.07
N SER A 274 -16.54 -2.87 4.98
CA SER A 274 -17.11 -4.22 4.99
C SER A 274 -16.28 -5.24 5.80
N ARG A 275 -15.01 -4.91 6.11
CA ARG A 275 -14.09 -5.77 6.86
C ARG A 275 -13.64 -5.15 8.20
N ARG A 276 -14.21 -3.99 8.56
CA ARG A 276 -13.80 -3.24 9.77
C ARG A 276 -13.96 -4.06 11.06
N GLU A 277 -14.95 -4.96 11.08
CA GLU A 277 -15.28 -5.84 12.22
C GLU A 277 -14.42 -7.12 12.29
N SER A 278 -13.64 -7.39 11.26
CA SER A 278 -12.68 -8.50 11.25
C SER A 278 -11.63 -8.29 12.35
N ARG A 279 -11.37 -9.30 13.17
CA ARG A 279 -10.66 -9.17 14.45
C ARG A 279 -9.29 -8.50 14.34
N LEU A 280 -8.46 -8.96 13.42
CA LEU A 280 -7.12 -8.39 13.25
C LEU A 280 -7.16 -6.97 12.67
N ILE A 281 -8.11 -6.71 11.77
CA ILE A 281 -8.33 -5.39 11.18
C ILE A 281 -8.84 -4.41 12.26
N SER A 282 -9.84 -4.82 13.07
CA SER A 282 -10.37 -4.02 14.17
C SER A 282 -9.27 -3.62 15.14
N ALA A 283 -8.50 -4.61 15.60
CA ALA A 283 -7.38 -4.39 16.51
C ALA A 283 -6.33 -3.42 15.95
N PHE A 284 -5.96 -3.58 14.69
CA PHE A 284 -5.01 -2.66 14.03
C PHE A 284 -5.55 -1.23 13.96
N MET A 285 -6.83 -1.07 13.60
CA MET A 285 -7.47 0.25 13.47
C MET A 285 -7.72 0.91 14.83
N GLU A 286 -7.95 0.15 15.89
CA GLU A 286 -8.06 0.66 17.27
C GLU A 286 -6.71 1.18 17.77
N ILE A 287 -5.63 0.43 17.57
CA ILE A 287 -4.26 0.88 17.86
C ILE A 287 -3.90 2.13 17.06
N ALA A 288 -4.38 2.21 15.80
CA ALA A 288 -4.20 3.40 14.98
C ALA A 288 -4.89 4.63 15.58
N ALA A 289 -6.12 4.48 16.08
CA ALA A 289 -6.87 5.55 16.75
C ALA A 289 -6.19 6.01 18.05
N GLU A 290 -5.75 5.08 18.90
CA GLU A 290 -5.01 5.40 20.12
C GLU A 290 -3.71 6.18 19.84
N LEU A 291 -2.98 5.82 18.78
CA LEU A 291 -1.77 6.53 18.39
C LEU A 291 -2.04 7.92 17.83
N ALA A 292 -3.15 8.10 17.15
CA ALA A 292 -3.60 9.40 16.65
C ALA A 292 -3.91 10.36 17.82
N ASP A 293 -4.65 9.90 18.83
CA ASP A 293 -5.02 10.68 20.01
C ASP A 293 -3.81 11.03 20.91
N ALA A 294 -2.78 10.16 20.91
CA ALA A 294 -1.56 10.37 21.69
C ALA A 294 -0.59 11.41 21.05
N GLN A 295 -0.83 11.86 19.82
CA GLN A 295 -0.05 12.93 19.20
C GLN A 295 -0.76 14.28 19.46
N PRO A 296 -0.25 15.14 20.39
CA PRO A 296 -0.83 16.46 20.54
C PRO A 296 -0.75 17.19 19.20
N ALA A 297 -1.85 17.80 18.80
CA ALA A 297 -1.88 18.73 17.68
C ALA A 297 -0.74 19.74 17.93
N ARG A 298 0.36 19.61 17.19
CA ARG A 298 1.35 20.69 17.17
C ARG A 298 0.67 21.85 16.47
N THR A 299 0.03 22.65 17.30
CA THR A 299 -0.49 23.96 16.93
C THR A 299 0.71 24.80 16.49
N THR A 300 0.65 25.28 15.24
CA THR A 300 1.36 26.43 14.62
C THR A 300 2.67 26.89 15.25
#